data_1506ff378ac2ecfa496c28ded1936acf
#
_entry.id   1506ff378ac2ecfa496c28ded1936acf
#
_cell.length_a   1.000
_cell.length_b   1.000
_cell.length_c   1.000
_cell.angle_alpha   90.00
_cell.angle_beta   90.00
_cell.angle_gamma   90.00
#
_symmetry.space_group_name_H-M   'P 1'
#
loop_
_entity.id
_entity.type
_entity.pdbx_description
1 polymer ?
#
loop_
_entity_poly.entity_id
_entity_poly.type
_entity_poly.pdbx_seq_one_letter_code
_entity_poly.pdbx_strand_id
1 'polypeptide(L)'
;MIMNKYLDVNPEVAAAIREGKPVVALESTIISHGMPYPQNVETALAVERIIREQGAVPATIAIIGGRLKAGLTAEEIEYFGKKGQAIHKASRRDLAVLCARGEDGATTVTTTMIIAHMAGI
;
A
#
# COMPACT_ATOMS: atom_id res chain seq x y z
N MET A 1 18.28 -13.99 0.48
CA MET A 1 17.05 -13.21 0.75
C MET A 1 15.91 -14.18 1.08
N ILE A 2 15.21 -13.92 2.18
CA ILE A 2 14.03 -14.71 2.52
C ILE A 2 12.83 -14.13 1.79
N MET A 3 12.22 -14.92 0.91
CA MET A 3 11.02 -14.50 0.20
C MET A 3 9.81 -14.73 1.10
N ASN A 4 9.01 -13.70 1.31
CA ASN A 4 7.76 -13.83 2.05
C ASN A 4 6.63 -14.18 1.08
N LYS A 5 6.00 -15.32 1.30
CA LYS A 5 4.94 -15.82 0.40
C LYS A 5 3.67 -14.97 0.41
N TYR A 6 3.52 -14.09 1.39
CA TYR A 6 2.36 -13.18 1.48
C TYR A 6 2.61 -11.83 0.84
N LEU A 7 3.85 -11.54 0.42
CA LEU A 7 4.25 -10.24 -0.08
C LEU A 7 4.18 -10.18 -1.60
N ASP A 8 3.50 -9.17 -2.12
CA ASP A 8 3.47 -8.82 -3.54
C ASP A 8 4.10 -7.46 -3.72
N VAL A 9 5.19 -7.38 -4.46
CA VAL A 9 5.85 -6.12 -4.79
C VAL A 9 5.52 -5.74 -6.23
N ASN A 10 4.98 -4.54 -6.42
CA ASN A 10 4.69 -4.01 -7.75
C ASN A 10 5.98 -4.02 -8.59
N PRO A 11 5.93 -4.45 -9.87
CA PRO A 11 7.13 -4.50 -10.71
C PRO A 11 7.89 -3.19 -10.82
N GLU A 12 7.20 -2.06 -10.86
CA GLU A 12 7.84 -0.73 -10.88
C GLU A 12 8.64 -0.50 -9.60
N VAL A 13 8.06 -0.85 -8.46
CA VAL A 13 8.72 -0.72 -7.15
C VAL A 13 9.92 -1.65 -7.06
N ALA A 14 9.75 -2.91 -7.46
CA ALA A 14 10.84 -3.89 -7.44
C ALA A 14 12.01 -3.44 -8.31
N ALA A 15 11.73 -2.91 -9.51
CA ALA A 15 12.76 -2.40 -10.41
C ALA A 15 13.49 -1.21 -9.79
N ALA A 16 12.76 -0.29 -9.18
CA ALA A 16 13.37 0.88 -8.53
C ALA A 16 14.31 0.48 -7.39
N ILE A 17 13.90 -0.51 -6.59
CA ILE A 17 14.74 -1.02 -5.51
C ILE A 17 16.03 -1.64 -6.06
N ARG A 18 15.94 -2.47 -7.10
CA ARG A 18 17.11 -3.10 -7.73
C ARG A 18 18.07 -2.07 -8.31
N GLU A 19 17.54 -0.99 -8.88
CA GLU A 19 18.32 0.04 -9.54
C GLU A 19 18.83 1.13 -8.57
N GLY A 20 18.51 1.01 -7.29
CA GLY A 20 18.93 2.00 -6.29
C GLY A 20 18.20 3.34 -6.40
N LYS A 21 17.03 3.36 -7.03
CA LYS A 21 16.21 4.57 -7.13
C LYS A 21 15.44 4.79 -5.83
N PRO A 22 15.16 6.05 -5.46
CA PRO A 22 14.39 6.32 -4.25
C PRO A 22 12.94 5.83 -4.38
N VAL A 23 12.46 5.17 -3.35
CA VAL A 23 11.09 4.69 -3.25
C VAL A 23 10.46 5.26 -1.99
N VAL A 24 9.23 5.76 -2.11
CA VAL A 24 8.49 6.33 -0.98
C VAL A 24 7.26 5.48 -0.71
N ALA A 25 7.22 4.86 0.46
CA ALA A 25 6.06 4.10 0.90
C ALA A 25 4.97 5.05 1.43
N LEU A 26 3.73 4.78 1.04
CA LEU A 26 2.56 5.57 1.45
C LEU A 26 1.59 4.69 2.20
N GLU A 27 1.07 5.18 3.34
CA GLU A 27 0.05 4.46 4.09
C GLU A 27 -1.29 4.54 3.36
N SER A 28 -2.22 3.65 3.68
CA SER A 28 -3.50 3.57 2.97
C SER A 28 -4.73 3.86 3.84
N THR A 29 -4.55 4.12 5.13
CA THR A 29 -5.65 4.52 6.00
C THR A 29 -6.32 5.80 5.49
N ILE A 30 -5.54 6.73 4.95
CA ILE A 30 -6.07 7.98 4.40
C ILE A 30 -7.06 7.71 3.26
N ILE A 31 -6.87 6.64 2.50
CA ILE A 31 -7.77 6.30 1.39
C ILE A 31 -9.11 5.77 1.93
N SER A 32 -9.04 4.78 2.83
CA SER A 32 -10.25 4.09 3.32
C SER A 32 -11.00 4.84 4.39
N HIS A 33 -10.30 5.59 5.24
CA HIS A 33 -10.87 6.20 6.44
C HIS A 33 -10.67 7.71 6.54
N GLY A 34 -9.93 8.31 5.60
CA GLY A 34 -9.59 9.73 5.68
C GLY A 34 -10.52 10.65 4.91
N MET A 35 -11.03 10.20 3.78
CA MET A 35 -11.83 11.03 2.87
C MET A 35 -12.90 10.20 2.18
N PRO A 36 -14.01 10.84 1.75
CA PRO A 36 -15.04 10.14 0.98
C PRO A 36 -14.59 9.87 -0.46
N TYR A 37 -15.21 8.86 -1.08
CA TYR A 37 -15.08 8.61 -2.51
C TYR A 37 -15.84 9.69 -3.29
N PRO A 38 -15.34 10.23 -4.41
CA PRO A 38 -14.09 9.84 -5.10
C PRO A 38 -12.87 10.66 -4.69
N GLN A 39 -12.99 11.59 -3.75
CA GLN A 39 -11.92 12.48 -3.33
C GLN A 39 -10.72 11.69 -2.80
N ASN A 40 -10.95 10.58 -2.10
CA ASN A 40 -9.89 9.73 -1.57
C ASN A 40 -9.00 9.16 -2.68
N VAL A 41 -9.60 8.69 -3.78
CA VAL A 41 -8.85 8.16 -4.93
C VAL A 41 -8.08 9.27 -5.63
N GLU A 42 -8.75 10.40 -5.87
CA GLU A 42 -8.11 11.55 -6.51
C GLU A 42 -6.89 12.02 -5.74
N THR A 43 -7.00 12.09 -4.43
CA THR A 43 -5.89 12.51 -3.55
C THR A 43 -4.75 11.50 -3.58
N ALA A 44 -5.06 10.20 -3.46
CA ALA A 44 -4.04 9.15 -3.49
C ALA A 44 -3.25 9.17 -4.80
N LEU A 45 -3.94 9.28 -5.93
CA LEU A 45 -3.28 9.33 -7.24
C LEU A 45 -2.50 10.64 -7.42
N ALA A 46 -3.00 11.76 -6.89
CA ALA A 46 -2.28 13.04 -6.96
C ALA A 46 -0.99 13.00 -6.15
N VAL A 47 -1.00 12.39 -4.98
CA VAL A 47 0.20 12.24 -4.14
C VAL A 47 1.24 11.39 -4.87
N GLU A 48 0.82 10.28 -5.48
CA GLU A 48 1.72 9.44 -6.25
C GLU A 48 2.35 10.20 -7.41
N ARG A 49 1.54 10.99 -8.13
CA ARG A 49 2.04 11.81 -9.24
C ARG A 49 3.09 12.81 -8.78
N ILE A 50 2.84 13.50 -7.66
CA ILE A 50 3.79 14.47 -7.11
C ILE A 50 5.12 13.81 -6.76
N ILE A 51 5.07 12.62 -6.17
CA ILE A 51 6.29 11.86 -5.84
C ILE A 51 7.07 11.52 -7.11
N ARG A 52 6.39 11.07 -8.16
CA ARG A 52 7.04 10.78 -9.44
C ARG A 52 7.66 12.02 -10.07
N GLU A 53 6.99 13.15 -9.99
CA GLU A 53 7.51 14.42 -10.51
C GLU A 53 8.80 14.84 -9.79
N GLN A 54 8.98 14.42 -8.54
CA GLN A 54 10.18 14.71 -7.77
C GLN A 54 11.29 13.66 -7.96
N GLY A 55 11.09 12.70 -8.86
CA GLY A 55 12.12 11.71 -9.21
C GLY A 55 12.13 10.45 -8.33
N ALA A 56 11.10 10.23 -7.52
CA ALA A 56 10.98 9.03 -6.70
C ALA A 56 9.85 8.14 -7.21
N VAL A 57 9.86 6.88 -6.80
CA VAL A 57 8.80 5.93 -7.14
C VAL A 57 7.89 5.75 -5.93
N PRO A 58 6.59 6.03 -6.05
CA PRO A 58 5.66 5.84 -4.94
C PRO A 58 5.28 4.36 -4.80
N ALA A 59 5.11 3.92 -3.56
CA ALA A 59 4.64 2.59 -3.23
C ALA A 59 3.54 2.72 -2.18
N THR A 60 2.29 2.80 -2.63
CA THR A 60 1.15 2.78 -1.71
C THR A 60 1.01 1.38 -1.16
N ILE A 61 1.01 1.26 0.16
CA ILE A 61 1.02 -0.01 0.90
C ILE A 61 -0.39 -0.32 1.38
N ALA A 62 -0.81 -1.58 1.21
CA ALA A 62 -2.11 -2.05 1.70
C ALA A 62 -2.11 -3.57 1.81
N ILE A 63 -3.17 -4.11 2.40
CA ILE A 63 -3.42 -5.56 2.43
C ILE A 63 -4.67 -5.80 1.59
N ILE A 64 -4.58 -6.66 0.58
CA ILE A 64 -5.71 -7.02 -0.28
C ILE A 64 -5.83 -8.53 -0.35
N GLY A 65 -6.97 -9.06 0.07
CA GLY A 65 -7.22 -10.50 0.07
C GLY A 65 -6.18 -11.27 0.87
N GLY A 66 -5.67 -10.70 1.96
CA GLY A 66 -4.63 -11.31 2.77
C GLY A 66 -3.23 -11.21 2.19
N ARG A 67 -3.04 -10.47 1.07
CA ARG A 67 -1.74 -10.26 0.45
C ARG A 67 -1.19 -8.90 0.85
N LEU A 68 0.07 -8.89 1.25
CA LEU A 68 0.77 -7.66 1.64
C LEU A 68 1.27 -6.99 0.36
N LYS A 69 0.69 -5.84 0.03
CA LYS A 69 0.99 -5.15 -1.24
C LYS A 69 1.96 -4.01 -1.02
N ALA A 70 3.07 -4.04 -1.74
CA ALA A 70 4.01 -2.92 -1.80
C ALA A 70 3.92 -2.30 -3.19
N GLY A 71 3.10 -1.28 -3.31
CA GLY A 71 2.80 -0.59 -4.55
C GLY A 71 1.46 -1.02 -5.15
N LEU A 72 0.39 -0.33 -4.78
CA LEU A 72 -0.92 -0.56 -5.38
C LEU A 72 -0.96 -0.07 -6.81
N THR A 73 -1.72 -0.76 -7.66
CA THR A 73 -2.07 -0.25 -8.99
C THR A 73 -3.16 0.81 -8.86
N ALA A 74 -3.39 1.57 -9.93
CA ALA A 74 -4.47 2.55 -9.96
C ALA A 74 -5.84 1.88 -9.73
N GLU A 75 -6.04 0.68 -10.28
CA GLU A 75 -7.26 -0.09 -10.09
C GLU A 75 -7.44 -0.53 -8.63
N GLU A 76 -6.35 -0.90 -7.97
CA GLU A 76 -6.38 -1.27 -6.55
C GLU A 76 -6.68 -0.07 -5.66
N ILE A 77 -6.15 1.10 -5.99
CA ILE A 77 -6.47 2.35 -5.30
C ILE A 77 -7.95 2.67 -5.46
N GLU A 78 -8.49 2.53 -6.67
CA GLU A 78 -9.91 2.73 -6.95
C GLU A 78 -10.79 1.79 -6.12
N TYR A 79 -10.41 0.51 -6.07
CA TYR A 79 -11.09 -0.50 -5.27
C TYR A 79 -11.12 -0.10 -3.78
N PHE A 80 -9.98 0.34 -3.25
CA PHE A 80 -9.87 0.79 -1.86
C PHE A 80 -10.73 2.02 -1.58
N GLY A 81 -10.73 2.95 -2.52
CA GLY A 81 -11.53 4.17 -2.38
C GLY A 81 -13.02 3.89 -2.36
N LYS A 82 -13.50 3.02 -3.24
CA LYS A 82 -14.92 2.65 -3.32
C LYS A 82 -15.36 1.88 -2.08
N LYS A 83 -14.56 0.92 -1.64
CA LYS A 83 -14.88 0.10 -0.47
C LYS A 83 -14.85 0.92 0.82
N GLY A 84 -13.93 1.88 0.90
CA GLY A 84 -13.88 2.88 1.95
C GLY A 84 -13.83 2.28 3.35
N GLN A 85 -14.70 2.76 4.23
CA GLN A 85 -14.71 2.38 5.64
C GLN A 85 -15.07 0.91 5.90
N ALA A 86 -15.52 0.17 4.90
CA ALA A 86 -15.73 -1.27 5.04
C ALA A 86 -14.40 -2.05 5.12
N ILE A 87 -13.28 -1.42 4.76
CA ILE A 87 -11.95 -2.01 4.87
C ILE A 87 -11.46 -1.84 6.31
N HIS A 88 -10.92 -2.90 6.91
CA HIS A 88 -10.35 -2.84 8.25
C HIS A 88 -9.17 -1.88 8.31
N LYS A 89 -9.12 -1.06 9.35
CA LYS A 89 -7.95 -0.26 9.65
C LYS A 89 -6.94 -1.19 10.32
N ALA A 90 -5.87 -1.53 9.60
CA ALA A 90 -4.93 -2.56 10.01
C ALA A 90 -3.72 -1.99 10.72
N SER A 91 -3.58 -2.26 12.00
CA SER A 91 -2.37 -2.00 12.77
C SER A 91 -1.52 -3.28 12.84
N ARG A 92 -0.37 -3.20 13.49
CA ARG A 92 0.56 -4.32 13.58
C ARG A 92 -0.10 -5.62 14.05
N ARG A 93 -0.97 -5.54 15.05
CA ARG A 93 -1.64 -6.73 15.63
C ARG A 93 -2.60 -7.41 14.65
N ASP A 94 -3.09 -6.68 13.65
CA ASP A 94 -4.09 -7.18 12.70
C ASP A 94 -3.46 -7.91 11.51
N LEU A 95 -2.16 -7.70 11.28
CA LEU A 95 -1.47 -8.13 10.07
C LEU A 95 -1.60 -9.65 9.85
N ALA A 96 -1.21 -10.45 10.84
CA ALA A 96 -1.28 -11.91 10.72
C ALA A 96 -2.71 -12.42 10.58
N VAL A 97 -3.66 -11.80 11.28
CA VAL A 97 -5.07 -12.19 11.24
C VAL A 97 -5.66 -11.94 9.85
N LEU A 98 -5.39 -10.77 9.28
CA LEU A 98 -5.88 -10.43 7.94
C LEU A 98 -5.28 -11.34 6.86
N CYS A 99 -3.98 -11.66 6.98
CA CYS A 99 -3.34 -12.60 6.07
C CYS A 99 -3.99 -13.99 6.17
N ALA A 100 -4.22 -14.46 7.39
CA ALA A 100 -4.82 -15.78 7.62
C ALA A 100 -6.26 -15.87 7.10
N ARG A 101 -7.03 -14.78 7.23
CA ARG A 101 -8.42 -14.72 6.81
C ARG A 101 -8.62 -14.33 5.34
N GLY A 102 -7.57 -13.90 4.66
CA GLY A 102 -7.69 -13.42 3.29
C GLY A 102 -8.50 -12.13 3.17
N GLU A 103 -8.39 -11.25 4.17
CA GLU A 103 -9.17 -10.02 4.23
C GLU A 103 -8.35 -8.80 3.82
N ASP A 104 -9.06 -7.69 3.55
CA ASP A 104 -8.43 -6.42 3.19
C ASP A 104 -8.10 -5.59 4.42
N GLY A 105 -7.00 -4.85 4.34
CA GLY A 105 -6.59 -3.96 5.41
C GLY A 105 -5.98 -2.66 4.87
N ALA A 106 -6.48 -1.54 5.38
CA ALA A 106 -5.88 -0.24 5.15
C ALA A 106 -4.78 -0.06 6.20
N THR A 107 -3.54 0.14 5.75
CA THR A 107 -2.39 0.12 6.65
C THR A 107 -2.19 1.45 7.36
N THR A 108 -2.05 1.38 8.69
CA THR A 108 -1.59 2.50 9.52
C THR A 108 -0.10 2.73 9.27
N VAL A 109 0.46 3.79 9.83
CA VAL A 109 1.90 4.08 9.69
C VAL A 109 2.75 2.88 10.10
N THR A 110 2.44 2.26 11.23
CA THR A 110 3.21 1.10 11.75
C THR A 110 3.20 -0.07 10.75
N THR A 111 2.03 -0.44 10.27
CA THR A 111 1.90 -1.57 9.34
C THR A 111 2.51 -1.24 7.98
N THR A 112 2.39 0.01 7.55
CA THR A 112 3.06 0.49 6.33
C THR A 112 4.56 0.32 6.44
N MET A 113 5.16 0.70 7.57
CA MET A 113 6.60 0.57 7.80
C MET A 113 7.04 -0.89 7.77
N ILE A 114 6.26 -1.79 8.37
CA ILE A 114 6.57 -3.23 8.39
C ILE A 114 6.59 -3.79 6.97
N ILE A 115 5.54 -3.54 6.20
CA ILE A 115 5.43 -4.07 4.84
C ILE A 115 6.49 -3.45 3.92
N ALA A 116 6.73 -2.14 4.05
CA ALA A 116 7.78 -1.46 3.30
C ALA A 116 9.14 -2.09 3.57
N HIS A 117 9.46 -2.33 4.84
CA HIS A 117 10.71 -2.99 5.23
C HIS A 117 10.84 -4.38 4.61
N MET A 118 9.76 -5.16 4.63
CA MET A 118 9.74 -6.50 4.01
C MET A 118 10.02 -6.44 2.52
N ALA A 119 9.60 -5.37 1.86
CA ALA A 119 9.79 -5.18 0.42
C ALA A 119 11.17 -4.61 0.06
N GLY A 120 11.92 -4.15 1.05
CA GLY A 120 13.25 -3.56 0.82
C GLY A 120 13.23 -2.04 0.66
N ILE A 121 12.15 -1.41 1.06
CA ILE A 121 11.99 0.04 1.01
C ILE A 121 12.56 0.68 2.28
#